data_79ce58356db829ee8a5f3a03337a0f4f
#
_entry.id   79ce58356db829ee8a5f3a03337a0f4f
#
_cell.length_a   1.000
_cell.length_b   1.000
_cell.length_c   1.000
_cell.angle_alpha   90.00
_cell.angle_beta   90.00
_cell.angle_gamma   90.00
#
_symmetry.space_group_name_H-M   'P 1'
#
loop_
_entity.id
_entity.type
_entity.pdbx_description
1 polymer ?
#
loop_
_entity_poly.entity_id
_entity_poly.type
_entity_poly.pdbx_seq_one_letter_code
_entity_poly.pdbx_strand_id
1 'polypeptide(L)'
;MGIGTDELIDFTSAAPTTGSLDVVWQHGTRRGAHGPVAAIQVHHYDEHTVILRQSKTTNYEAPFLFLLFGNQRALLLDTGATEDPEQFPLRRTVDDLIAAWLERHPRSDYELVVAHTHGHGDHVAGDAQFADRPDTTVVARDLDAVVDFFGFDASIWPAQTVSFDLGGRVLEIFGSPGHHKAAITYYDPWTAILFTGDTVLPGRLYASDFPAFRATLDRMVAFAEKHPVNHVFGCHVEMTNRPARDYPLGATYQPHERAPQMTLAQLASVRDAARSVAATRGVHRFDDFIIYNEPRRRDMIRLMLRGLVAKTGL
;
A
#
# COMPACT_ATOMS: atom_id res chain seq x y z
N MET A 1 40.29 19.06 -0.59
CA MET A 1 38.86 18.95 -0.38
C MET A 1 38.61 17.56 0.17
N GLY A 2 38.26 17.46 1.45
CA GLY A 2 38.02 16.16 2.07
C GLY A 2 36.78 15.55 1.46
N ILE A 3 36.88 14.33 0.95
CA ILE A 3 35.78 13.45 0.65
C ILE A 3 35.16 13.18 2.02
N GLY A 4 34.01 13.80 2.31
CA GLY A 4 33.28 13.49 3.54
C GLY A 4 33.03 11.98 3.55
N THR A 5 33.39 11.34 4.63
CA THR A 5 32.95 9.97 4.88
C THR A 5 31.43 10.00 4.89
N ASP A 6 30.80 9.25 3.97
CA ASP A 6 29.34 9.10 3.90
C ASP A 6 28.84 8.64 5.27
N GLU A 7 28.31 9.57 6.06
CA GLU A 7 27.79 9.24 7.37
C GLU A 7 26.52 8.42 7.18
N LEU A 8 26.59 7.15 7.58
CA LEU A 8 25.44 6.24 7.47
C LEU A 8 24.38 6.62 8.49
N ILE A 9 23.13 6.60 8.04
CA ILE A 9 21.96 6.82 8.91
C ILE A 9 21.81 5.59 9.79
N ASP A 10 21.71 5.81 11.11
CA ASP A 10 21.40 4.76 12.06
C ASP A 10 19.89 4.54 12.16
N PHE A 11 19.38 3.52 11.49
CA PHE A 11 17.99 3.12 11.51
C PHE A 11 17.62 2.20 12.70
N THR A 12 18.56 1.88 13.58
CA THR A 12 18.39 0.83 14.59
C THR A 12 18.37 1.32 16.03
N SER A 13 19.06 2.42 16.34
CA SER A 13 19.28 2.87 17.72
C SER A 13 18.17 3.78 18.25
N ALA A 14 17.30 4.31 17.39
CA ALA A 14 16.19 5.17 17.77
C ALA A 14 14.90 4.38 18.01
N ALA A 15 14.01 4.90 18.87
CA ALA A 15 12.61 4.45 18.89
C ALA A 15 11.97 4.73 17.53
N PRO A 16 10.89 4.01 17.17
CA PRO A 16 10.19 4.26 15.92
C PRO A 16 9.88 5.74 15.73
N THR A 17 10.19 6.25 14.55
CA THR A 17 9.97 7.66 14.21
C THR A 17 8.48 7.94 14.12
N THR A 18 8.00 8.91 14.89
CA THR A 18 6.67 9.46 14.67
C THR A 18 6.76 10.49 13.55
N GLY A 19 6.53 10.03 12.32
CA GLY A 19 6.40 10.94 11.19
C GLY A 19 5.07 11.71 11.22
N SER A 20 4.87 12.59 10.26
CA SER A 20 3.67 13.42 10.16
C SER A 20 2.68 12.83 9.16
N LEU A 21 1.42 12.72 9.57
CA LEU A 21 0.26 12.51 8.68
C LEU A 21 -0.65 13.76 8.68
N ASP A 22 -0.11 14.93 9.03
CA ASP A 22 -0.79 16.22 8.89
C ASP A 22 -0.81 16.62 7.41
N VAL A 23 -1.73 16.01 6.68
CA VAL A 23 -1.89 16.17 5.24
C VAL A 23 -3.37 16.09 4.85
N VAL A 24 -3.78 16.97 3.96
CA VAL A 24 -5.07 16.83 3.27
C VAL A 24 -4.83 16.06 1.98
N TRP A 25 -5.27 14.81 1.97
CA TRP A 25 -5.14 13.97 0.78
C TRP A 25 -6.05 14.47 -0.34
N GLN A 26 -5.50 14.50 -1.57
CA GLN A 26 -6.32 14.82 -2.74
C GLN A 26 -7.41 13.75 -2.93
N HIS A 27 -8.64 14.19 -3.03
CA HIS A 27 -9.81 13.34 -3.06
C HIS A 27 -10.56 13.40 -4.41
N GLY A 28 -9.84 13.85 -5.45
CA GLY A 28 -10.40 14.02 -6.79
C GLY A 28 -11.18 15.33 -6.95
N THR A 29 -11.81 15.48 -8.10
CA THR A 29 -12.55 16.68 -8.48
C THR A 29 -14.00 16.39 -8.82
N ARG A 30 -14.89 17.34 -8.56
CA ARG A 30 -16.28 17.25 -9.04
C ARG A 30 -16.30 17.25 -10.56
N ARG A 31 -17.26 16.53 -11.14
CA ARG A 31 -17.50 16.58 -12.59
C ARG A 31 -17.71 18.03 -13.03
N GLY A 32 -16.95 18.46 -14.06
CA GLY A 32 -16.99 19.82 -14.57
C GLY A 32 -16.19 20.87 -13.78
N ALA A 33 -15.51 20.49 -12.71
CA ALA A 33 -14.54 21.36 -12.06
C ALA A 33 -13.27 21.43 -12.91
N HIS A 34 -12.77 22.65 -13.11
CA HIS A 34 -11.56 22.94 -13.88
C HIS A 34 -10.46 23.41 -12.94
N GLY A 35 -9.25 22.91 -13.13
CA GLY A 35 -8.04 23.32 -12.42
C GLY A 35 -6.97 22.23 -12.51
N PRO A 36 -5.69 22.59 -12.45
CA PRO A 36 -4.62 21.62 -12.45
C PRO A 36 -4.66 20.80 -11.16
N VAL A 37 -4.75 19.49 -11.30
CA VAL A 37 -4.59 18.54 -10.21
C VAL A 37 -3.34 17.72 -10.49
N ALA A 38 -2.41 17.69 -9.55
CA ALA A 38 -1.21 16.88 -9.70
C ALA A 38 -1.60 15.39 -9.88
N ALA A 39 -0.96 14.73 -10.85
CA ALA A 39 -1.18 13.29 -11.09
C ALA A 39 -0.77 12.44 -9.89
N ILE A 40 0.24 12.91 -9.14
CA ILE A 40 0.76 12.29 -7.93
C ILE A 40 0.84 13.36 -6.83
N GLN A 41 0.23 13.10 -5.70
CA GLN A 41 0.48 13.85 -4.47
C GLN A 41 1.63 13.22 -3.72
N VAL A 42 2.62 14.02 -3.37
CA VAL A 42 3.80 13.62 -2.59
C VAL A 42 3.64 14.12 -1.16
N HIS A 43 3.84 13.26 -0.19
CA HIS A 43 3.85 13.60 1.23
C HIS A 43 5.06 12.97 1.92
N HIS A 44 5.91 13.78 2.52
CA HIS A 44 7.02 13.32 3.35
C HIS A 44 6.49 12.97 4.74
N TYR A 45 6.39 11.67 5.03
CA TYR A 45 6.03 11.17 6.36
C TYR A 45 7.13 11.51 7.36
N ASP A 46 8.35 11.23 6.98
CA ASP A 46 9.58 11.69 7.64
C ASP A 46 10.67 11.95 6.58
N GLU A 47 11.91 12.17 6.98
CA GLU A 47 13.03 12.42 6.07
C GLU A 47 13.36 11.24 5.15
N HIS A 48 13.03 10.01 5.58
CA HIS A 48 13.41 8.76 4.91
C HIS A 48 12.21 7.96 4.43
N THR A 49 11.01 8.53 4.52
CA THR A 49 9.76 7.84 4.15
C THR A 49 8.82 8.82 3.44
N VAL A 50 8.47 8.48 2.20
CA VAL A 50 7.54 9.27 1.40
C VAL A 50 6.31 8.45 1.05
N ILE A 51 5.15 9.05 1.21
CA ILE A 51 3.85 8.49 0.81
C ILE A 51 3.42 9.20 -0.46
N LEU A 52 3.15 8.43 -1.51
CA LEU A 52 2.64 8.92 -2.77
C LEU A 52 1.17 8.54 -2.89
N ARG A 53 0.36 9.43 -3.44
CA ARG A 53 -1.01 9.11 -3.78
C ARG A 53 -1.29 9.44 -5.24
N GLN A 54 -1.70 8.43 -6.01
CA GLN A 54 -2.18 8.64 -7.37
C GLN A 54 -3.47 9.47 -7.36
N SER A 55 -3.63 10.36 -8.32
CA SER A 55 -4.84 11.18 -8.44
C SER A 55 -6.04 10.37 -8.94
N LYS A 56 -7.21 10.61 -8.33
CA LYS A 56 -8.49 10.09 -8.83
C LYS A 56 -8.88 10.65 -10.21
N THR A 57 -8.22 11.72 -10.65
CA THR A 57 -8.40 12.25 -12.02
C THR A 57 -7.62 11.43 -13.05
N THR A 58 -6.55 10.75 -12.63
CA THR A 58 -5.76 9.84 -13.47
C THR A 58 -6.39 8.45 -13.50
N ASN A 59 -6.71 7.91 -12.32
CA ASN A 59 -7.40 6.64 -12.16
C ASN A 59 -8.26 6.66 -10.89
N TYR A 60 -9.49 6.17 -10.96
CA TYR A 60 -10.42 6.17 -9.82
C TYR A 60 -9.96 5.31 -8.63
N GLU A 61 -9.11 4.30 -8.86
CA GLU A 61 -8.52 3.47 -7.80
C GLU A 61 -7.63 4.32 -6.90
N ALA A 62 -6.83 5.23 -7.48
CA ALA A 62 -5.99 6.19 -6.76
C ALA A 62 -5.23 5.58 -5.58
N PRO A 63 -4.41 4.52 -5.82
CA PRO A 63 -3.70 3.86 -4.76
C PRO A 63 -2.67 4.77 -4.08
N PHE A 64 -2.38 4.44 -2.83
CA PHE A 64 -1.20 4.92 -2.11
C PHE A 64 -0.02 4.02 -2.44
N LEU A 65 1.14 4.63 -2.65
CA LEU A 65 2.41 3.99 -2.87
C LEU A 65 3.39 4.52 -1.83
N PHE A 66 4.44 3.76 -1.53
CA PHE A 66 5.38 4.14 -0.48
C PHE A 66 6.81 4.05 -0.99
N LEU A 67 7.61 5.10 -0.75
CA LEU A 67 9.03 5.13 -1.08
C LEU A 67 9.82 5.21 0.23
N LEU A 68 10.59 4.15 0.50
CA LEU A 68 11.36 3.98 1.72
C LEU A 68 12.85 4.05 1.39
N PHE A 69 13.59 4.92 2.08
CA PHE A 69 15.02 5.09 1.88
C PHE A 69 15.82 4.36 2.96
N GLY A 70 16.81 3.59 2.54
CA GLY A 70 17.89 3.05 3.38
C GLY A 70 19.24 3.59 2.95
N ASN A 71 20.35 3.11 3.51
CA ASN A 71 21.67 3.62 3.14
C ASN A 71 22.21 3.08 1.81
N GLN A 72 21.71 1.94 1.31
CA GLN A 72 22.19 1.32 0.07
C GLN A 72 21.18 1.39 -1.06
N ARG A 73 19.90 1.41 -0.72
CA ARG A 73 18.81 1.40 -1.71
C ARG A 73 17.54 2.01 -1.19
N ALA A 74 16.72 2.49 -2.13
CA ALA A 74 15.32 2.78 -1.88
C ALA A 74 14.43 1.57 -2.23
N LEU A 75 13.29 1.47 -1.58
CA LEU A 75 12.22 0.55 -1.91
C LEU A 75 10.98 1.34 -2.30
N LEU A 76 10.50 1.14 -3.54
CA LEU A 76 9.19 1.60 -3.96
C LEU A 76 8.20 0.44 -3.83
N LEU A 77 7.18 0.61 -3.00
CA LEU A 77 6.07 -0.33 -2.85
C LEU A 77 4.92 0.10 -3.74
N ASP A 78 4.60 -0.76 -4.70
CA ASP A 78 3.60 -0.61 -5.76
C ASP A 78 3.94 0.48 -6.80
N THR A 79 3.35 0.36 -8.00
CA THR A 79 3.57 1.28 -9.12
C THR A 79 2.27 1.88 -9.66
N GLY A 80 1.18 1.74 -8.92
CA GLY A 80 -0.08 2.41 -9.22
C GLY A 80 -0.93 1.75 -10.30
N ALA A 81 -1.98 2.46 -10.69
CA ALA A 81 -3.08 1.99 -11.53
C ALA A 81 -3.05 2.55 -12.96
N THR A 82 -1.93 3.14 -13.40
CA THR A 82 -1.82 3.77 -14.73
C THR A 82 -0.43 3.55 -15.30
N GLU A 83 -0.39 2.96 -16.49
CA GLU A 83 0.84 2.61 -17.20
C GLU A 83 1.50 3.82 -17.87
N ASP A 84 0.68 4.70 -18.47
CA ASP A 84 1.12 5.82 -19.29
C ASP A 84 1.88 6.89 -18.49
N PRO A 85 3.19 7.09 -18.73
CA PRO A 85 4.00 8.06 -17.99
C PRO A 85 3.60 9.53 -18.24
N GLU A 86 2.91 9.84 -19.34
CA GLU A 86 2.39 11.17 -19.57
C GLU A 86 1.22 11.52 -18.67
N GLN A 87 0.41 10.50 -18.28
CA GLN A 87 -0.72 10.66 -17.38
C GLN A 87 -0.33 10.44 -15.92
N PHE A 88 0.65 9.56 -15.68
CA PHE A 88 1.12 9.18 -14.36
C PHE A 88 2.65 9.08 -14.35
N PRO A 89 3.38 10.19 -14.22
CA PRO A 89 4.84 10.26 -14.33
C PRO A 89 5.54 9.72 -13.08
N LEU A 90 5.28 8.44 -12.74
CA LEU A 90 5.75 7.85 -11.48
C LEU A 90 7.28 7.77 -11.44
N ARG A 91 7.90 7.26 -12.51
CA ARG A 91 9.37 7.17 -12.58
C ARG A 91 10.03 8.52 -12.34
N ARG A 92 9.61 9.55 -13.06
CA ARG A 92 10.16 10.89 -12.89
C ARG A 92 10.00 11.38 -11.45
N THR A 93 8.83 11.20 -10.87
CA THR A 93 8.58 11.59 -9.47
C THR A 93 9.51 10.87 -8.51
N VAL A 94 9.71 9.55 -8.70
CA VAL A 94 10.61 8.75 -7.86
C VAL A 94 12.08 9.16 -8.07
N ASP A 95 12.49 9.41 -9.32
CA ASP A 95 13.86 9.88 -9.63
C ASP A 95 14.15 11.23 -8.97
N ASP A 96 13.22 12.18 -9.05
CA ASP A 96 13.35 13.51 -8.43
C ASP A 96 13.45 13.38 -6.88
N LEU A 97 12.68 12.47 -6.27
CA LEU A 97 12.72 12.23 -4.83
C LEU A 97 14.02 11.55 -4.39
N ILE A 98 14.51 10.58 -5.16
CA ILE A 98 15.80 9.92 -4.89
C ILE A 98 16.95 10.93 -5.03
N ALA A 99 16.94 11.74 -6.09
CA ALA A 99 17.96 12.76 -6.29
C ALA A 99 17.99 13.77 -5.14
N ALA A 100 16.82 14.29 -4.73
CA ALA A 100 16.72 15.23 -3.62
C ALA A 100 17.15 14.61 -2.26
N TRP A 101 16.93 13.30 -2.07
CA TRP A 101 17.40 12.59 -0.89
C TRP A 101 18.93 12.41 -0.92
N LEU A 102 19.50 12.04 -2.09
CA LEU A 102 20.94 11.87 -2.28
C LEU A 102 21.73 13.18 -2.20
N GLU A 103 21.14 14.34 -2.50
CA GLU A 103 21.76 15.63 -2.25
C GLU A 103 22.06 15.86 -0.76
N ARG A 104 21.20 15.33 0.13
CA ARG A 104 21.36 15.45 1.59
C ARG A 104 22.15 14.29 2.21
N HIS A 105 22.06 13.12 1.57
CA HIS A 105 22.67 11.86 2.01
C HIS A 105 23.46 11.24 0.84
N PRO A 106 24.61 11.79 0.45
CA PRO A 106 25.37 11.31 -0.71
C PRO A 106 25.73 9.82 -0.58
N ARG A 107 25.52 9.07 -1.68
CA ARG A 107 25.91 7.67 -1.84
C ARG A 107 26.49 7.49 -3.23
N SER A 108 27.59 6.71 -3.36
CA SER A 108 28.26 6.46 -4.65
C SER A 108 27.45 5.49 -5.52
N ASP A 109 26.85 4.48 -4.88
CA ASP A 109 26.12 3.40 -5.55
C ASP A 109 24.79 3.24 -4.83
N TYR A 110 23.70 3.73 -5.44
CA TYR A 110 22.38 3.73 -4.82
C TYR A 110 21.34 3.06 -5.71
N GLU A 111 20.80 1.97 -5.24
CA GLU A 111 19.86 1.13 -5.98
C GLU A 111 18.40 1.52 -5.72
N LEU A 112 17.52 1.13 -6.63
CA LEU A 112 16.07 1.12 -6.43
C LEU A 112 15.56 -0.31 -6.55
N VAL A 113 14.78 -0.74 -5.57
CA VAL A 113 13.96 -1.94 -5.67
C VAL A 113 12.51 -1.49 -5.82
N VAL A 114 11.84 -1.97 -6.86
CA VAL A 114 10.40 -1.82 -7.07
C VAL A 114 9.77 -3.16 -6.73
N ALA A 115 8.96 -3.19 -5.70
CA ALA A 115 8.29 -4.40 -5.24
C ALA A 115 6.80 -4.12 -4.99
N HIS A 116 6.00 -5.16 -4.85
CA HIS A 116 4.56 -5.04 -4.80
C HIS A 116 3.99 -5.63 -3.52
N THR A 117 2.92 -5.02 -3.03
CA THR A 117 2.09 -5.64 -2.00
C THR A 117 1.37 -6.87 -2.57
N HIS A 118 0.97 -6.80 -3.84
CA HIS A 118 0.42 -7.94 -4.61
C HIS A 118 0.31 -7.62 -6.11
N GLY A 119 -0.07 -8.60 -6.93
CA GLY A 119 0.01 -8.54 -8.39
C GLY A 119 -1.25 -8.05 -9.12
N HIS A 120 -2.20 -7.35 -8.50
CA HIS A 120 -3.33 -6.76 -9.23
C HIS A 120 -2.92 -5.55 -10.06
N GLY A 121 -3.66 -5.26 -11.13
CA GLY A 121 -3.31 -4.28 -12.15
C GLY A 121 -3.15 -2.86 -11.63
N ASP A 122 -3.87 -2.50 -10.60
CA ASP A 122 -3.82 -1.19 -9.94
C ASP A 122 -2.63 -1.00 -8.98
N HIS A 123 -1.80 -2.05 -8.82
CA HIS A 123 -0.56 -2.02 -8.05
C HIS A 123 0.71 -2.15 -8.90
N VAL A 124 0.57 -2.61 -10.16
CA VAL A 124 1.70 -2.98 -11.01
C VAL A 124 1.70 -2.28 -12.37
N ALA A 125 0.73 -1.39 -12.63
CA ALA A 125 0.57 -0.79 -13.96
C ALA A 125 1.78 0.04 -14.41
N GLY A 126 2.48 0.68 -13.48
CA GLY A 126 3.64 1.52 -13.78
C GLY A 126 4.98 0.78 -13.87
N ASP A 127 5.03 -0.55 -13.74
CA ASP A 127 6.29 -1.33 -13.75
C ASP A 127 7.15 -1.05 -14.98
N ALA A 128 6.52 -0.94 -16.15
CA ALA A 128 7.21 -0.69 -17.41
C ALA A 128 7.99 0.64 -17.42
N GLN A 129 7.62 1.60 -16.59
CA GLN A 129 8.34 2.87 -16.45
C GLN A 129 9.74 2.69 -15.84
N PHE A 130 9.98 1.58 -15.12
CA PHE A 130 11.24 1.29 -14.44
C PHE A 130 12.10 0.25 -15.16
N ALA A 131 11.62 -0.35 -16.25
CA ALA A 131 12.28 -1.47 -16.93
C ALA A 131 13.68 -1.14 -17.47
N ASP A 132 13.91 0.10 -17.88
CA ASP A 132 15.20 0.59 -18.41
C ASP A 132 15.93 1.54 -17.45
N ARG A 133 15.46 1.68 -16.21
CA ARG A 133 16.13 2.50 -15.20
C ARG A 133 17.39 1.81 -14.71
N PRO A 134 18.57 2.50 -14.75
CA PRO A 134 19.82 1.94 -14.21
C PRO A 134 19.67 1.61 -12.71
N ASP A 135 20.46 0.66 -12.23
CA ASP A 135 20.56 0.27 -10.81
C ASP A 135 19.19 -0.01 -10.19
N THR A 136 18.30 -0.67 -10.96
CA THR A 136 16.94 -0.93 -10.56
C THR A 136 16.57 -2.39 -10.73
N THR A 137 15.96 -2.96 -9.70
CA THR A 137 15.33 -4.27 -9.75
C THR A 137 13.83 -4.12 -9.64
N VAL A 138 13.08 -4.58 -10.63
CA VAL A 138 11.61 -4.70 -10.57
C VAL A 138 11.28 -6.15 -10.24
N VAL A 139 10.72 -6.38 -9.07
CA VAL A 139 10.38 -7.73 -8.58
C VAL A 139 9.13 -8.23 -9.31
N ALA A 140 9.24 -9.41 -9.91
CA ALA A 140 8.09 -10.01 -10.59
C ALA A 140 6.99 -10.38 -9.56
N ARG A 141 5.73 -10.33 -10.02
CA ARG A 141 4.51 -10.33 -9.19
C ARG A 141 3.88 -11.69 -8.93
N ASP A 142 4.40 -12.74 -9.56
CA ASP A 142 3.92 -14.10 -9.29
C ASP A 142 4.52 -14.65 -7.99
N LEU A 143 3.85 -15.67 -7.43
CA LEU A 143 4.23 -16.18 -6.11
C LEU A 143 5.64 -16.73 -6.07
N ASP A 144 6.05 -17.46 -7.10
CA ASP A 144 7.36 -18.11 -7.13
C ASP A 144 8.48 -17.05 -7.16
N ALA A 145 8.30 -16.00 -7.96
CA ALA A 145 9.26 -14.89 -8.02
C ALA A 145 9.32 -14.08 -6.72
N VAL A 146 8.20 -13.86 -6.05
CA VAL A 146 8.15 -13.19 -4.75
C VAL A 146 8.85 -14.03 -3.68
N VAL A 147 8.60 -15.33 -3.66
CA VAL A 147 9.23 -16.28 -2.74
C VAL A 147 10.75 -16.29 -2.94
N ASP A 148 11.20 -16.43 -4.19
CA ASP A 148 12.62 -16.48 -4.54
C ASP A 148 13.33 -15.16 -4.21
N PHE A 149 12.76 -14.02 -4.58
CA PHE A 149 13.39 -12.71 -4.40
C PHE A 149 13.59 -12.36 -2.92
N PHE A 150 12.58 -12.58 -2.08
CA PHE A 150 12.65 -12.25 -0.66
C PHE A 150 13.25 -13.37 0.19
N GLY A 151 13.50 -14.55 -0.40
CA GLY A 151 14.11 -15.68 0.30
C GLY A 151 13.17 -16.41 1.25
N PHE A 152 11.88 -16.46 0.91
CA PHE A 152 10.94 -17.29 1.64
C PHE A 152 11.18 -18.78 1.37
N ASP A 153 10.95 -19.60 2.36
CA ASP A 153 10.84 -21.05 2.17
C ASP A 153 9.42 -21.38 1.67
N ALA A 154 9.33 -21.81 0.40
CA ALA A 154 8.05 -22.17 -0.21
C ALA A 154 7.29 -23.26 0.55
N SER A 155 8.00 -24.14 1.29
CA SER A 155 7.38 -25.25 2.03
C SER A 155 6.59 -24.80 3.26
N ILE A 156 6.89 -23.60 3.78
CA ILE A 156 6.22 -23.01 4.96
C ILE A 156 5.51 -21.71 4.65
N TRP A 157 5.43 -21.33 3.36
CA TRP A 157 4.63 -20.20 2.93
C TRP A 157 3.16 -20.35 3.39
N PRO A 158 2.52 -19.32 3.91
CA PRO A 158 2.95 -17.94 4.15
C PRO A 158 3.35 -17.67 5.62
N ALA A 159 3.75 -18.70 6.37
CA ALA A 159 3.94 -18.60 7.83
C ALA A 159 5.27 -17.95 8.24
N GLN A 160 6.25 -17.93 7.33
CA GLN A 160 7.56 -17.37 7.59
C GLN A 160 7.54 -15.85 7.57
N THR A 161 8.33 -15.22 8.45
CA THR A 161 8.76 -13.82 8.32
C THR A 161 10.20 -13.81 7.85
N VAL A 162 10.50 -13.00 6.85
CA VAL A 162 11.85 -12.78 6.31
C VAL A 162 12.26 -11.33 6.48
N SER A 163 13.56 -11.06 6.50
CA SER A 163 14.12 -9.71 6.60
C SER A 163 14.59 -9.23 5.24
N PHE A 164 14.34 -7.96 4.92
CA PHE A 164 14.83 -7.30 3.72
C PHE A 164 15.56 -6.01 4.08
N ASP A 165 16.87 -5.97 3.84
CA ASP A 165 17.74 -4.87 4.25
C ASP A 165 17.91 -3.83 3.13
N LEU A 166 17.59 -2.57 3.44
CA LEU A 166 17.80 -1.43 2.56
C LEU A 166 19.16 -0.73 2.82
N GLY A 167 20.02 -1.34 3.62
CA GLY A 167 21.28 -0.77 4.12
C GLY A 167 21.09 -0.19 5.52
N GLY A 168 20.93 -1.09 6.51
CA GLY A 168 20.68 -0.76 7.91
C GLY A 168 19.22 -0.51 8.26
N ARG A 169 18.36 -0.16 7.30
CA ARG A 169 16.90 -0.16 7.46
C ARG A 169 16.37 -1.53 7.04
N VAL A 170 16.08 -2.37 8.01
CA VAL A 170 15.67 -3.75 7.80
C VAL A 170 14.16 -3.87 7.95
N LEU A 171 13.48 -4.23 6.87
CA LEU A 171 12.05 -4.52 6.88
C LEU A 171 11.80 -5.98 7.26
N GLU A 172 10.71 -6.25 7.95
CA GLU A 172 10.20 -7.60 8.16
C GLU A 172 9.02 -7.84 7.21
N ILE A 173 9.07 -8.94 6.45
CA ILE A 173 8.10 -9.24 5.40
C ILE A 173 7.50 -10.62 5.66
N PHE A 174 6.19 -10.74 5.52
CA PHE A 174 5.50 -12.03 5.62
C PHE A 174 4.36 -12.16 4.62
N GLY A 175 4.06 -13.41 4.25
CA GLY A 175 2.96 -13.71 3.35
C GLY A 175 1.60 -13.33 3.92
N SER A 176 0.77 -12.68 3.10
CA SER A 176 -0.59 -12.26 3.48
C SER A 176 -1.66 -12.66 2.46
N PRO A 177 -1.72 -13.96 2.06
CA PRO A 177 -2.72 -14.42 1.09
C PRO A 177 -4.14 -14.31 1.64
N GLY A 178 -5.09 -14.25 0.69
CA GLY A 178 -6.52 -14.19 0.97
C GLY A 178 -7.22 -13.21 0.04
N HIS A 179 -6.66 -12.00 -0.12
CA HIS A 179 -7.02 -11.09 -1.21
C HIS A 179 -6.38 -11.55 -2.53
N HIS A 180 -5.07 -11.75 -2.53
CA HIS A 180 -4.28 -12.27 -3.64
C HIS A 180 -3.32 -13.36 -3.13
N LYS A 181 -3.04 -14.41 -3.94
CA LYS A 181 -2.22 -15.57 -3.52
C LYS A 181 -0.77 -15.22 -3.18
N ALA A 182 -0.21 -14.22 -3.87
CA ALA A 182 1.15 -13.72 -3.68
C ALA A 182 1.20 -12.42 -2.87
N ALA A 183 0.14 -12.09 -2.13
CA ALA A 183 0.14 -10.90 -1.31
C ALA A 183 1.14 -11.02 -0.16
N ILE A 184 1.89 -9.95 0.08
CA ILE A 184 2.83 -9.82 1.19
C ILE A 184 2.57 -8.52 1.95
N THR A 185 2.88 -8.56 3.22
CA THR A 185 2.82 -7.42 4.14
C THR A 185 4.23 -7.05 4.53
N TYR A 186 4.53 -5.76 4.52
CA TYR A 186 5.82 -5.22 4.95
C TYR A 186 5.64 -4.50 6.29
N TYR A 187 6.53 -4.80 7.22
CA TYR A 187 6.65 -4.04 8.45
C TYR A 187 7.97 -3.29 8.46
N ASP A 188 7.92 -2.01 8.72
CA ASP A 188 9.09 -1.16 8.83
C ASP A 188 9.30 -0.75 10.29
N PRO A 189 10.32 -1.30 10.98
CA PRO A 189 10.61 -0.94 12.37
C PRO A 189 10.96 0.53 12.57
N TRP A 190 11.51 1.20 11.55
CA TRP A 190 11.87 2.62 11.61
C TRP A 190 10.66 3.53 11.83
N THR A 191 9.58 3.30 11.10
CA THR A 191 8.34 4.08 11.21
C THR A 191 7.29 3.40 12.08
N ALA A 192 7.48 2.12 12.37
CA ALA A 192 6.46 1.24 12.95
C ALA A 192 5.16 1.23 12.13
N ILE A 193 5.28 1.24 10.79
CA ILE A 193 4.15 1.10 9.87
C ILE A 193 4.09 -0.32 9.34
N LEU A 194 2.87 -0.86 9.35
CA LEU A 194 2.52 -2.12 8.71
C LEU A 194 1.83 -1.81 7.37
N PHE A 195 2.52 -2.03 6.25
CA PHE A 195 2.00 -1.83 4.89
C PHE A 195 1.29 -3.09 4.43
N THR A 196 -0.02 -3.04 4.31
CA THR A 196 -0.89 -4.22 4.17
C THR A 196 -1.49 -4.41 2.78
N GLY A 197 -1.16 -3.52 1.82
CA GLY A 197 -1.78 -3.56 0.50
C GLY A 197 -3.30 -3.53 0.60
N ASP A 198 -3.95 -4.46 -0.08
CA ASP A 198 -5.42 -4.58 -0.08
C ASP A 198 -5.96 -5.61 0.91
N THR A 199 -5.09 -6.16 1.74
CA THR A 199 -5.53 -7.11 2.78
C THR A 199 -6.26 -6.40 3.92
N VAL A 200 -5.76 -5.22 4.36
CA VAL A 200 -6.40 -4.39 5.39
C VAL A 200 -6.31 -2.92 5.00
N LEU A 201 -7.48 -2.29 4.81
CA LEU A 201 -7.62 -0.89 4.43
C LEU A 201 -9.00 -0.36 4.84
N PRO A 202 -9.21 0.96 4.92
CA PRO A 202 -10.54 1.53 5.17
C PRO A 202 -11.38 1.51 3.87
N GLY A 203 -11.82 0.31 3.49
CA GLY A 203 -12.48 0.07 2.20
C GLY A 203 -13.14 -1.30 2.10
N ARG A 204 -13.17 -1.84 0.88
CA ARG A 204 -13.73 -3.14 0.55
C ARG A 204 -12.64 -4.20 0.59
N LEU A 205 -12.66 -5.03 1.60
CA LEU A 205 -11.75 -6.16 1.79
C LEU A 205 -12.27 -7.35 0.97
N TYR A 206 -11.77 -7.49 -0.25
CA TYR A 206 -12.14 -8.60 -1.13
C TYR A 206 -11.33 -9.84 -0.77
N ALA A 207 -11.97 -10.81 -0.12
CA ALA A 207 -11.34 -12.08 0.22
C ALA A 207 -11.71 -13.15 -0.82
N SER A 208 -10.83 -13.39 -1.78
CA SER A 208 -10.99 -14.43 -2.81
C SER A 208 -10.78 -15.83 -2.25
N ASP A 209 -9.92 -15.95 -1.23
CA ASP A 209 -9.73 -17.12 -0.38
C ASP A 209 -9.98 -16.72 1.08
N PHE A 210 -11.18 -16.92 1.55
CA PHE A 210 -11.58 -16.44 2.87
C PHE A 210 -10.91 -17.19 4.04
N PRO A 211 -10.68 -18.50 3.99
CA PRO A 211 -9.87 -19.20 4.98
C PRO A 211 -8.45 -18.64 5.08
N ALA A 212 -7.77 -18.41 3.97
CA ALA A 212 -6.44 -17.81 3.93
C ALA A 212 -6.45 -16.36 4.46
N PHE A 213 -7.46 -15.56 4.09
CA PHE A 213 -7.65 -14.20 4.59
C PHE A 213 -7.76 -14.16 6.12
N ARG A 214 -8.56 -15.03 6.71
CA ARG A 214 -8.68 -15.14 8.16
C ARG A 214 -7.37 -15.52 8.83
N ALA A 215 -6.69 -16.55 8.31
CA ALA A 215 -5.39 -16.97 8.83
C ALA A 215 -4.34 -15.84 8.74
N THR A 216 -4.39 -15.05 7.67
CA THR A 216 -3.55 -13.88 7.49
C THR A 216 -3.84 -12.82 8.55
N LEU A 217 -5.11 -12.49 8.81
CA LEU A 217 -5.48 -11.52 9.85
C LEU A 217 -5.05 -11.98 11.25
N ASP A 218 -5.17 -13.28 11.54
CA ASP A 218 -4.70 -13.85 12.80
C ASP A 218 -3.18 -13.68 12.96
N ARG A 219 -2.38 -13.91 11.88
CA ARG A 219 -0.94 -13.69 11.90
C ARG A 219 -0.58 -12.20 12.03
N MET A 220 -1.27 -11.31 11.31
CA MET A 220 -1.03 -9.87 11.39
C MET A 220 -1.23 -9.33 12.80
N VAL A 221 -2.33 -9.72 13.45
CA VAL A 221 -2.60 -9.30 14.84
C VAL A 221 -1.56 -9.88 15.79
N ALA A 222 -1.24 -11.18 15.68
CA ALA A 222 -0.23 -11.82 16.52
C ALA A 222 1.18 -11.23 16.31
N PHE A 223 1.50 -10.76 15.09
CA PHE A 223 2.72 -10.02 14.79
C PHE A 223 2.70 -8.65 15.48
N ALA A 224 1.61 -7.90 15.30
CA ALA A 224 1.47 -6.56 15.84
C ALA A 224 1.41 -6.51 17.39
N GLU A 225 1.02 -7.61 18.05
CA GLU A 225 1.10 -7.75 19.50
C GLU A 225 2.53 -7.84 20.04
N LYS A 226 3.49 -8.17 19.17
CA LYS A 226 4.91 -8.37 19.52
C LYS A 226 5.82 -7.24 19.05
N HIS A 227 5.31 -6.36 18.20
CA HIS A 227 6.06 -5.27 17.58
C HIS A 227 5.37 -3.94 17.84
N PRO A 228 6.11 -2.83 18.03
CA PRO A 228 5.52 -1.51 17.99
C PRO A 228 4.86 -1.28 16.62
N VAL A 229 3.59 -0.95 16.56
CA VAL A 229 2.90 -0.57 15.32
C VAL A 229 2.14 0.73 15.55
N ASN A 230 2.61 1.80 14.90
CA ASN A 230 1.98 3.12 14.94
C ASN A 230 0.76 3.17 14.01
N HIS A 231 0.90 2.60 12.81
CA HIS A 231 -0.12 2.64 11.77
C HIS A 231 -0.19 1.32 11.00
N VAL A 232 -1.39 0.95 10.59
CA VAL A 232 -1.67 -0.07 9.57
C VAL A 232 -2.10 0.69 8.31
N PHE A 233 -1.34 0.58 7.22
CA PHE A 233 -1.54 1.39 6.03
C PHE A 233 -1.80 0.49 4.81
N GLY A 234 -3.04 0.52 4.33
CA GLY A 234 -3.44 -0.13 3.08
C GLY A 234 -3.31 0.80 1.87
N CYS A 235 -3.52 0.26 0.68
CA CYS A 235 -3.29 1.02 -0.55
C CYS A 235 -4.50 1.87 -1.00
N HIS A 236 -5.70 1.64 -0.48
CA HIS A 236 -6.91 2.36 -0.91
C HIS A 236 -7.72 2.93 0.25
N VAL A 237 -8.52 3.95 -0.07
CA VAL A 237 -9.59 4.45 0.80
C VAL A 237 -10.88 4.47 0.00
N GLU A 238 -11.85 3.69 0.45
CA GLU A 238 -13.16 3.60 -0.20
C GLU A 238 -14.32 3.92 0.77
N MET A 239 -14.04 3.91 2.09
CA MET A 239 -15.01 4.29 3.11
C MET A 239 -15.10 5.80 3.26
N THR A 240 -16.33 6.26 3.53
CA THR A 240 -16.56 7.64 3.95
C THR A 240 -16.28 7.79 5.45
N ASN A 241 -16.19 9.02 5.94
CA ASN A 241 -16.12 9.33 7.38
C ASN A 241 -17.42 8.97 8.15
N ARG A 242 -18.48 8.52 7.46
CA ARG A 242 -19.71 8.01 8.09
C ARG A 242 -19.62 6.51 8.26
N PRO A 243 -19.97 5.94 9.41
CA PRO A 243 -19.95 4.51 9.68
C PRO A 243 -20.68 3.68 8.62
N ALA A 244 -20.12 2.55 8.22
CA ALA A 244 -20.67 1.57 7.28
C ALA A 244 -21.03 2.12 5.87
N ARG A 245 -20.49 3.29 5.49
CA ARG A 245 -20.73 3.94 4.20
C ARG A 245 -19.47 3.97 3.37
N ASP A 246 -19.57 3.40 2.16
CA ASP A 246 -18.52 3.45 1.14
C ASP A 246 -18.95 4.34 -0.03
N TYR A 247 -17.96 4.83 -0.78
CA TYR A 247 -18.21 5.48 -2.06
C TYR A 247 -18.61 4.44 -3.12
N PRO A 248 -19.39 4.83 -4.14
CA PRO A 248 -19.67 3.96 -5.27
C PRO A 248 -18.37 3.53 -5.99
N LEU A 249 -18.35 2.32 -6.54
CA LEU A 249 -17.25 1.84 -7.36
C LEU A 249 -17.00 2.80 -8.54
N GLY A 250 -15.76 3.17 -8.76
CA GLY A 250 -15.39 4.11 -9.82
C GLY A 250 -15.68 5.58 -9.51
N ALA A 251 -15.94 5.94 -8.25
CA ALA A 251 -16.10 7.33 -7.85
C ALA A 251 -14.79 8.09 -7.99
N THR A 252 -14.80 9.19 -8.76
CA THR A 252 -13.64 10.06 -9.01
C THR A 252 -13.59 11.29 -8.11
N TYR A 253 -14.56 11.44 -7.19
CA TYR A 253 -14.62 12.51 -6.19
C TYR A 253 -15.09 11.97 -4.86
N GLN A 254 -14.21 12.01 -3.85
CA GLN A 254 -14.43 11.39 -2.54
C GLN A 254 -14.04 12.38 -1.40
N PRO A 255 -14.76 13.52 -1.24
CA PRO A 255 -14.36 14.62 -0.35
C PRO A 255 -14.45 14.31 1.14
N HIS A 256 -15.02 13.18 1.52
CA HIS A 256 -15.22 12.79 2.91
C HIS A 256 -14.64 11.38 3.16
N GLU A 257 -13.49 11.09 2.55
CA GLU A 257 -12.76 9.86 2.79
C GLU A 257 -12.37 9.73 4.27
N ARG A 258 -12.29 8.49 4.74
CA ARG A 258 -11.62 8.20 6.01
C ARG A 258 -10.12 8.46 5.88
N ALA A 259 -9.46 8.59 7.02
CA ALA A 259 -8.00 8.54 7.06
C ALA A 259 -7.50 7.21 6.47
N PRO A 260 -6.45 7.24 5.63
CA PRO A 260 -5.94 6.01 5.00
C PRO A 260 -5.28 5.06 6.00
N GLN A 261 -4.66 5.59 7.04
CA GLN A 261 -4.05 4.80 8.10
C GLN A 261 -5.10 4.29 9.09
N MET A 262 -4.97 3.03 9.47
CA MET A 262 -5.78 2.40 10.50
C MET A 262 -4.93 2.17 11.77
N THR A 263 -5.61 2.03 12.89
CA THR A 263 -5.02 1.70 14.19
C THR A 263 -4.93 0.18 14.41
N LEU A 264 -4.15 -0.25 15.40
CA LEU A 264 -4.14 -1.65 15.85
C LEU A 264 -5.53 -2.14 16.31
N ALA A 265 -6.30 -1.27 16.97
CA ALA A 265 -7.66 -1.61 17.38
C ALA A 265 -8.56 -1.89 16.17
N GLN A 266 -8.39 -1.14 15.08
CA GLN A 266 -9.11 -1.37 13.82
C GLN A 266 -8.64 -2.67 13.13
N LEU A 267 -7.34 -2.98 13.12
CA LEU A 267 -6.83 -4.26 12.63
C LEU A 267 -7.44 -5.44 13.40
N ALA A 268 -7.47 -5.36 14.73
CA ALA A 268 -8.11 -6.37 15.57
C ALA A 268 -9.62 -6.48 15.26
N SER A 269 -10.29 -5.35 15.02
CA SER A 269 -11.70 -5.32 14.60
C SER A 269 -11.92 -6.01 13.26
N VAL A 270 -11.02 -5.84 12.28
CA VAL A 270 -11.09 -6.55 10.97
C VAL A 270 -10.98 -8.06 11.20
N ARG A 271 -10.02 -8.52 12.02
CA ARG A 271 -9.87 -9.94 12.37
C ARG A 271 -11.14 -10.51 13.02
N ASP A 272 -11.67 -9.84 14.02
CA ASP A 272 -12.83 -10.32 14.77
C ASP A 272 -14.10 -10.31 13.90
N ALA A 273 -14.26 -9.30 13.06
CA ALA A 273 -15.30 -9.24 12.05
C ALA A 273 -15.20 -10.40 11.05
N ALA A 274 -14.00 -10.69 10.53
CA ALA A 274 -13.79 -11.82 9.62
C ALA A 274 -14.13 -13.17 10.29
N ARG A 275 -13.77 -13.33 11.55
CA ARG A 275 -14.16 -14.52 12.34
C ARG A 275 -15.67 -14.63 12.49
N SER A 276 -16.36 -13.53 12.77
CA SER A 276 -17.82 -13.50 12.99
C SER A 276 -18.62 -13.86 11.74
N VAL A 277 -18.11 -13.55 10.55
CA VAL A 277 -18.78 -13.80 9.27
C VAL A 277 -18.28 -15.06 8.55
N ALA A 278 -17.44 -15.86 9.20
CA ALA A 278 -16.77 -16.99 8.57
C ALA A 278 -17.73 -18.04 7.95
N ALA A 279 -18.86 -18.26 8.57
CA ALA A 279 -19.86 -19.21 8.08
C ALA A 279 -20.85 -18.60 7.06
N THR A 280 -20.73 -17.29 6.76
CA THR A 280 -21.73 -16.59 5.96
C THR A 280 -21.09 -15.91 4.76
N ARG A 281 -21.31 -16.46 3.56
CA ARG A 281 -20.86 -15.85 2.31
C ARG A 281 -21.65 -14.59 1.98
N GLY A 282 -20.99 -13.60 1.42
CA GLY A 282 -21.63 -12.35 0.96
C GLY A 282 -20.88 -11.10 1.35
N VAL A 283 -21.60 -10.01 1.47
CA VAL A 283 -21.09 -8.67 1.76
C VAL A 283 -21.49 -8.26 3.16
N HIS A 284 -20.51 -8.00 4.02
CA HIS A 284 -20.70 -7.65 5.42
C HIS A 284 -20.14 -6.27 5.70
N ARG A 285 -20.99 -5.36 6.18
CA ARG A 285 -20.64 -3.96 6.42
C ARG A 285 -20.35 -3.71 7.88
N PHE A 286 -19.19 -3.10 8.11
CA PHE A 286 -18.75 -2.63 9.43
C PHE A 286 -18.47 -1.13 9.35
N ASP A 287 -18.22 -0.49 10.46
CA ASP A 287 -18.08 0.97 10.52
C ASP A 287 -16.92 1.49 9.64
N ASP A 288 -15.78 0.80 9.65
CA ASP A 288 -14.57 1.26 9.01
C ASP A 288 -14.22 0.52 7.71
N PHE A 289 -14.87 -0.63 7.43
CA PHE A 289 -14.55 -1.49 6.28
C PHE A 289 -15.77 -2.35 5.89
N ILE A 290 -15.64 -3.02 4.74
CA ILE A 290 -16.65 -3.95 4.24
C ILE A 290 -15.95 -5.25 3.85
N ILE A 291 -16.34 -6.38 4.43
CA ILE A 291 -15.79 -7.69 4.07
C ILE A 291 -16.63 -8.31 2.96
N TYR A 292 -15.97 -8.67 1.88
CA TYR A 292 -16.50 -9.46 0.77
C TYR A 292 -16.03 -10.91 0.95
N ASN A 293 -16.79 -11.68 1.75
CA ASN A 293 -16.54 -13.12 1.98
C ASN A 293 -17.10 -13.92 0.82
N GLU A 294 -16.27 -14.31 -0.16
CA GLU A 294 -16.66 -15.04 -1.35
C GLU A 294 -18.02 -14.54 -1.90
N PRO A 295 -18.10 -13.28 -2.35
CA PRO A 295 -19.37 -12.63 -2.65
C PRO A 295 -20.10 -13.36 -3.79
N ARG A 296 -21.42 -13.40 -3.72
CA ARG A 296 -22.24 -14.00 -4.78
C ARG A 296 -22.24 -13.07 -6.00
N ARG A 297 -22.44 -13.64 -7.18
CA ARG A 297 -22.53 -12.87 -8.45
C ARG A 297 -23.49 -11.68 -8.36
N ARG A 298 -24.63 -11.85 -7.68
CA ARG A 298 -25.59 -10.77 -7.45
C ARG A 298 -25.03 -9.60 -6.63
N ASP A 299 -24.12 -9.87 -5.72
CA ASP A 299 -23.53 -8.84 -4.85
C ASP A 299 -22.55 -7.99 -5.65
N MET A 300 -21.79 -8.63 -6.54
CA MET A 300 -20.90 -7.93 -7.49
C MET A 300 -21.70 -7.11 -8.52
N ILE A 301 -22.80 -7.64 -9.04
CA ILE A 301 -23.70 -6.90 -9.94
C ILE A 301 -24.25 -5.66 -9.24
N ARG A 302 -24.70 -5.76 -7.99
CA ARG A 302 -25.19 -4.60 -7.21
C ARG A 302 -24.10 -3.55 -7.00
N LEU A 303 -22.86 -3.97 -6.72
CA LEU A 303 -21.72 -3.05 -6.60
C LEU A 303 -21.49 -2.28 -7.91
N MET A 304 -21.45 -2.99 -9.05
CA MET A 304 -21.26 -2.39 -10.39
C MET A 304 -22.40 -1.45 -10.77
N LEU A 305 -23.66 -1.85 -10.54
CA LEU A 305 -24.83 -1.00 -10.83
C LEU A 305 -24.82 0.28 -10.00
N ARG A 306 -24.45 0.20 -8.72
CA ARG A 306 -24.30 1.38 -7.86
C ARG A 306 -23.22 2.34 -8.41
N GLY A 307 -22.11 1.81 -8.92
CA GLY A 307 -21.06 2.60 -9.56
C GLY A 307 -21.57 3.27 -10.86
N LEU A 308 -22.32 2.54 -11.67
CA LEU A 308 -22.87 3.07 -12.92
C LEU A 308 -23.86 4.23 -12.66
N VAL A 309 -24.80 4.05 -11.74
CA VAL A 309 -25.77 5.09 -11.34
C VAL A 309 -25.05 6.35 -10.84
N ALA A 310 -24.01 6.20 -10.03
CA ALA A 310 -23.23 7.32 -9.53
C ALA A 310 -22.48 8.07 -10.65
N LYS A 311 -22.03 7.37 -11.71
CA LYS A 311 -21.39 8.00 -12.89
C LYS A 311 -22.35 8.75 -13.78
N THR A 312 -23.60 8.30 -13.89
CA THR A 312 -24.63 8.94 -14.75
C THR A 312 -25.31 10.12 -14.08
N GLY A 313 -25.20 10.25 -12.76
CA GLY A 313 -25.86 11.34 -12.01
C GLY A 313 -27.36 11.15 -11.83
N LEU A 314 -27.87 9.91 -12.06
CA LEU A 314 -29.24 9.49 -11.81
C LEU A 314 -29.48 9.17 -10.34
#